data_e2c7e5e3479ae1248bb4d195b30de9e1
#
_entry.id   e2c7e5e3479ae1248bb4d195b30de9e1
#
_cell.length_a   1.000
_cell.length_b   1.000
_cell.length_c   1.000
_cell.angle_alpha   90.00
_cell.angle_beta   90.00
_cell.angle_gamma   90.00
#
_symmetry.space_group_name_H-M   'P 1'
#
loop_
_entity.id
_entity.type
_entity.pdbx_description
1 polymer ?
#
loop_
_entity_poly.entity_id
_entity_poly.type
_entity_poly.pdbx_seq_one_letter_code
_entity_poly.pdbx_strand_id
1 'polypeptide(L)'
;MIELMWPDKRLNPNAHVHRMELARVKKTARHAAWGLTMATKGVVPTDKLRLTFHAPDSRHRDADNMLASMKGALDGVFDALDVDDKTVREITIVRAEPEKPNGRVVLEFV
;
A
#
# COMPACT_ATOMS: atom_id res chain seq x y z
N MET A 1 1.26 -3.55 13.34
CA MET A 1 0.67 -3.37 12.00
C MET A 1 0.66 -1.90 11.61
N ILE A 2 0.67 -1.63 10.33
CA ILE A 2 0.63 -0.27 9.79
C ILE A 2 -0.67 -0.09 9.01
N GLU A 3 -1.43 0.94 9.35
CA GLU A 3 -2.64 1.27 8.59
C GLU A 3 -2.30 2.31 7.53
N LEU A 4 -2.54 1.95 6.27
CA LEU A 4 -2.30 2.79 5.11
C LEU A 4 -3.63 3.23 4.50
N MET A 5 -3.61 4.35 3.82
CA MET A 5 -4.77 4.81 3.07
C MET A 5 -5.04 3.90 1.87
N TRP A 6 -6.31 3.79 1.46
CA TRP A 6 -6.63 3.14 0.20
C TRP A 6 -5.93 3.90 -0.93
N PRO A 7 -5.30 3.19 -1.89
CA PRO A 7 -4.52 3.86 -2.93
C PRO A 7 -5.39 4.72 -3.85
N ASP A 8 -4.84 5.86 -4.25
CA ASP A 8 -5.47 6.75 -5.21
C ASP A 8 -5.78 5.98 -6.51
N LYS A 9 -6.97 6.19 -7.07
CA LYS A 9 -7.41 5.50 -8.30
C LYS A 9 -6.45 5.71 -9.47
N ARG A 10 -5.71 6.81 -9.50
CA ARG A 10 -4.73 7.10 -10.54
C ARG A 10 -3.52 6.16 -10.48
N LEU A 11 -3.32 5.45 -9.38
CA LEU A 11 -2.24 4.47 -9.22
C LEU A 11 -2.58 3.10 -9.79
N ASN A 12 -3.84 2.87 -10.20
CA ASN A 12 -4.22 1.62 -10.85
C ASN A 12 -3.51 1.53 -12.22
N PRO A 13 -2.88 0.37 -12.53
CA PRO A 13 -2.18 0.21 -13.82
C PRO A 13 -3.05 0.46 -15.06
N ASN A 14 -4.36 0.27 -14.92
CA ASN A 14 -5.31 0.50 -16.01
C ASN A 14 -5.78 1.95 -16.14
N ALA A 15 -5.36 2.84 -15.24
CA ALA A 15 -5.71 4.25 -15.31
C ALA A 15 -4.89 4.94 -16.41
N HIS A 16 -5.56 5.77 -17.20
CA HIS A 16 -4.90 6.58 -18.22
C HIS A 16 -4.50 7.92 -17.61
N VAL A 17 -3.29 7.99 -17.07
CA VAL A 17 -2.79 9.16 -16.35
C VAL A 17 -1.51 9.64 -17.00
N HIS A 18 -1.39 10.96 -17.19
CA HIS A 18 -0.17 11.53 -17.70
C HIS A 18 1.00 11.22 -16.76
N ARG A 19 2.16 10.84 -17.31
CA ARG A 19 3.30 10.35 -16.53
C ARG A 19 3.78 11.33 -15.45
N MET A 20 3.70 12.63 -15.70
CA MET A 20 4.11 13.62 -14.69
C MET A 20 3.13 13.68 -13.51
N GLU A 21 1.83 13.56 -13.80
CA GLU A 21 0.81 13.47 -12.76
C GLU A 21 0.96 12.17 -11.98
N LEU A 22 1.20 11.05 -12.67
CA LEU A 22 1.40 9.76 -12.03
C LEU A 22 2.61 9.79 -11.09
N ALA A 23 3.73 10.39 -11.51
CA ALA A 23 4.92 10.52 -10.68
C ALA A 23 4.62 11.32 -9.40
N ARG A 24 3.83 12.38 -9.53
CA ARG A 24 3.43 13.22 -8.39
C ARG A 24 2.54 12.46 -7.41
N VAL A 25 1.57 11.69 -7.93
CA VAL A 25 0.67 10.88 -7.11
C VAL A 25 1.45 9.78 -6.39
N LYS A 26 2.39 9.12 -7.06
CA LYS A 26 3.27 8.11 -6.45
C LYS A 26 4.11 8.72 -5.33
N LYS A 27 4.69 9.89 -5.55
CA LYS A 27 5.49 10.58 -4.55
C LYS A 27 4.66 10.94 -3.32
N THR A 28 3.44 11.42 -3.51
CA THR A 28 2.51 11.72 -2.43
C THR A 28 2.17 10.47 -1.62
N ALA A 29 1.88 9.36 -2.29
CA ALA A 29 1.59 8.08 -1.63
C ALA A 29 2.80 7.59 -0.82
N ARG A 30 4.01 7.69 -1.38
CA ARG A 30 5.26 7.31 -0.71
C ARG A 30 5.49 8.12 0.55
N HIS A 31 5.33 9.43 0.47
CA HIS A 31 5.52 10.33 1.60
C HIS A 31 4.47 10.07 2.71
N ALA A 32 3.21 9.90 2.33
CA ALA A 32 2.15 9.61 3.30
C ALA A 32 2.40 8.29 4.03
N ALA A 33 2.78 7.24 3.31
CA ALA A 33 3.08 5.94 3.91
C ALA A 33 4.32 6.00 4.80
N TRP A 34 5.33 6.76 4.42
CA TRP A 34 6.50 7.01 5.25
C TRP A 34 6.09 7.61 6.60
N GLY A 35 5.26 8.66 6.59
CA GLY A 35 4.80 9.32 7.81
C GLY A 35 3.98 8.39 8.70
N LEU A 36 3.07 7.61 8.13
CA LEU A 36 2.26 6.66 8.87
C LEU A 36 3.12 5.56 9.51
N THR A 37 4.14 5.10 8.81
CA THR A 37 5.07 4.09 9.31
C THR A 37 5.90 4.65 10.47
N MET A 38 6.41 5.86 10.32
CA MET A 38 7.18 6.51 11.38
C MET A 38 6.35 6.74 12.65
N ALA A 39 5.04 6.93 12.50
CA ALA A 39 4.13 7.11 13.63
C ALA A 39 3.72 5.79 14.29
N THR A 40 4.05 4.66 13.69
CA THR A 40 3.66 3.33 14.19
C THR A 40 4.82 2.71 14.96
N LYS A 41 4.58 2.35 16.22
CA LYS A 41 5.59 1.74 17.08
C LYS A 41 5.58 0.22 16.96
N GLY A 42 6.74 -0.40 17.20
CA GLY A 42 6.85 -1.84 17.34
C GLY A 42 6.82 -2.62 16.03
N VAL A 43 7.05 -1.96 14.90
CA VAL A 43 7.11 -2.66 13.61
C VAL A 43 8.47 -3.34 13.47
N VAL A 44 8.44 -4.67 13.32
CA VAL A 44 9.65 -5.48 13.14
C VAL A 44 9.61 -6.10 11.74
N PRO A 45 10.43 -5.63 10.80
CA PRO A 45 10.44 -6.17 9.44
C PRO A 45 10.86 -7.64 9.41
N THR A 46 10.18 -8.42 8.57
CA THR A 46 10.50 -9.81 8.27
C THR A 46 10.55 -9.99 6.75
N ASP A 47 10.79 -11.23 6.29
CA ASP A 47 10.77 -11.54 4.87
C ASP A 47 9.37 -11.86 4.33
N LYS A 48 8.33 -11.76 5.16
CA LYS A 48 6.95 -12.07 4.80
C LYS A 48 6.03 -10.89 5.08
N LEU A 49 5.29 -10.48 4.07
CA LEU A 49 4.42 -9.33 4.12
C LEU A 49 2.98 -9.75 3.89
N ARG A 50 2.06 -9.26 4.70
CA ARG A 50 0.63 -9.43 4.48
C ARG A 50 -0.02 -8.07 4.27
N LEU A 51 -0.76 -7.94 3.17
CA LEU A 51 -1.57 -6.77 2.87
C LEU A 51 -3.04 -7.15 2.93
N THR A 52 -3.76 -6.54 3.85
CA THR A 52 -5.21 -6.73 4.01
C THR A 52 -5.94 -5.52 3.45
N PHE A 53 -6.72 -5.74 2.39
CA PHE A 53 -7.41 -4.69 1.65
C PHE A 53 -8.85 -4.58 2.11
N HIS A 54 -9.21 -3.45 2.72
CA HIS A 54 -10.58 -3.06 3.03
C HIS A 54 -10.99 -2.00 2.02
N ALA A 55 -11.62 -2.41 0.93
CA ALA A 55 -11.99 -1.50 -0.15
C ALA A 55 -13.03 -0.47 0.29
N PRO A 56 -13.10 0.70 -0.35
CA PRO A 56 -14.08 1.73 0.00
C PRO A 56 -15.50 1.39 -0.42
N ASP A 57 -15.67 0.37 -1.26
CA ASP A 57 -16.96 -0.09 -1.75
C ASP A 57 -16.88 -1.57 -2.15
N SER A 58 -17.99 -2.13 -2.62
CA SER A 58 -18.07 -3.55 -2.97
C SER A 58 -17.77 -3.87 -4.43
N ARG A 59 -17.27 -2.90 -5.21
CA ARG A 59 -16.93 -3.16 -6.61
C ARG A 59 -15.81 -4.20 -6.71
N HIS A 60 -15.88 -5.03 -7.77
CA HIS A 60 -14.83 -6.01 -8.03
C HIS A 60 -13.50 -5.32 -8.36
N ARG A 61 -12.41 -5.83 -7.79
CA ARG A 61 -11.05 -5.37 -8.06
C ARG A 61 -10.13 -6.57 -8.17
N ASP A 62 -9.23 -6.54 -9.16
CA ASP A 62 -8.25 -7.61 -9.33
C ASP A 62 -7.12 -7.47 -8.30
N ALA A 63 -6.71 -8.59 -7.73
CA ALA A 63 -5.69 -8.60 -6.67
C ALA A 63 -4.34 -8.05 -7.16
N ASP A 64 -3.93 -8.38 -8.39
CA ASP A 64 -2.69 -7.88 -8.97
C ASP A 64 -2.72 -6.36 -9.16
N ASN A 65 -3.86 -5.80 -9.56
CA ASN A 65 -4.02 -4.34 -9.71
C ASN A 65 -4.01 -3.64 -8.36
N MET A 66 -4.61 -4.24 -7.32
CA MET A 66 -4.55 -3.71 -5.97
C MET A 66 -3.11 -3.66 -5.47
N LEU A 67 -2.36 -4.74 -5.65
CA LEU A 67 -0.96 -4.78 -5.25
C LEU A 67 -0.13 -3.75 -6.01
N ALA A 68 -0.30 -3.66 -7.32
CA ALA A 68 0.45 -2.70 -8.14
C ALA A 68 0.17 -1.24 -7.73
N SER A 69 -1.06 -0.95 -7.30
CA SER A 69 -1.45 0.38 -6.81
C SER A 69 -0.73 0.76 -5.51
N MET A 70 -0.19 -0.21 -4.78
CA MET A 70 0.51 0.00 -3.52
C MET A 70 2.01 0.25 -3.66
N LYS A 71 2.56 0.23 -4.87
CA LYS A 71 4.02 0.34 -5.07
C LYS A 71 4.62 1.58 -4.41
N GLY A 72 4.02 2.74 -4.62
CA GLY A 72 4.51 3.97 -4.00
C GLY A 72 4.43 3.94 -2.48
N ALA A 73 3.31 3.48 -1.94
CA ALA A 73 3.13 3.37 -0.49
C ALA A 73 4.12 2.37 0.13
N LEU A 74 4.33 1.22 -0.51
CA LEU A 74 5.30 0.23 -0.03
C LEU A 74 6.72 0.80 -0.01
N ASP A 75 7.11 1.55 -1.03
CA ASP A 75 8.41 2.23 -1.05
C ASP A 75 8.55 3.17 0.15
N GLY A 76 7.49 3.89 0.51
CA GLY A 76 7.49 4.77 1.68
C GLY A 76 7.65 4.01 3.00
N VAL A 77 6.99 2.86 3.13
CA VAL A 77 7.12 2.00 4.31
C VAL A 77 8.57 1.52 4.46
N PHE A 78 9.16 1.01 3.38
CA PHE A 78 10.54 0.50 3.41
C PHE A 78 11.56 1.62 3.64
N ASP A 79 11.32 2.81 3.11
CA ASP A 79 12.14 4.00 3.42
C ASP A 79 12.13 4.28 4.92
N ALA A 80 10.95 4.29 5.53
CA ALA A 80 10.78 4.60 6.95
C ALA A 80 11.46 3.56 7.86
N LEU A 81 11.41 2.29 7.46
CA LEU A 81 12.01 1.19 8.21
C LEU A 81 13.50 1.01 7.92
N ASP A 82 14.02 1.72 6.94
CA ASP A 82 15.42 1.60 6.48
C ASP A 82 15.76 0.15 6.10
N VAL A 83 14.87 -0.47 5.34
CA VAL A 83 14.97 -1.85 4.89
C VAL A 83 14.82 -1.91 3.38
N ASP A 84 15.66 -2.72 2.72
CA ASP A 84 15.54 -2.96 1.28
C ASP A 84 14.33 -3.85 0.99
N ASP A 85 13.49 -3.46 0.05
CA ASP A 85 12.31 -4.23 -0.36
C ASP A 85 12.67 -5.62 -0.92
N LYS A 86 13.91 -5.80 -1.37
CA LYS A 86 14.42 -7.09 -1.83
C LYS A 86 14.48 -8.15 -0.74
N THR A 87 14.40 -7.75 0.53
CA THR A 87 14.36 -8.71 1.65
C THR A 87 13.03 -9.45 1.74
N VAL A 88 11.97 -8.90 1.15
CA VAL A 88 10.65 -9.54 1.16
C VAL A 88 10.63 -10.71 0.17
N ARG A 89 10.30 -11.88 0.68
CA ARG A 89 10.25 -13.13 -0.11
C ARG A 89 8.83 -13.61 -0.38
N GLU A 90 7.87 -13.24 0.46
CA GLU A 90 6.48 -13.62 0.31
C GLU A 90 5.57 -12.42 0.55
N ILE A 91 4.56 -12.28 -0.28
CA ILE A 91 3.50 -11.28 -0.10
C ILE A 91 2.17 -12.00 -0.14
N THR A 92 1.39 -11.87 0.93
CA THR A 92 0.03 -12.40 0.99
C THR A 92 -0.95 -11.25 0.83
N ILE A 93 -1.89 -11.41 -0.09
CA ILE A 93 -2.97 -10.45 -0.33
C ILE A 93 -4.25 -11.02 0.26
N VAL A 94 -4.87 -10.28 1.18
CA VAL A 94 -6.14 -10.66 1.78
C VAL A 94 -7.19 -9.64 1.37
N ARG A 95 -8.31 -10.12 0.83
CA ARG A 95 -9.50 -9.30 0.60
C ARG A 95 -10.36 -9.39 1.84
N ALA A 96 -10.49 -8.28 2.54
CA ALA A 96 -11.35 -8.21 3.71
C ALA A 96 -12.67 -7.49 3.36
N GLU A 97 -13.54 -7.38 4.33
CA GLU A 97 -14.80 -6.67 4.14
C GLU A 97 -14.56 -5.20 3.80
N PRO A 98 -15.35 -4.64 2.87
CA PRO A 98 -15.25 -3.21 2.55
C PRO A 98 -15.48 -2.33 3.77
N GLU A 99 -14.79 -1.20 3.81
CA GLU A 99 -14.98 -0.15 4.82
C GLU A 99 -15.30 1.16 4.14
N LYS A 100 -16.60 1.48 4.07
CA LYS A 100 -17.06 2.73 3.47
C LYS A 100 -16.85 3.90 4.43
N PRO A 101 -16.64 5.11 3.93
CA PRO A 101 -16.53 5.47 2.52
C PRO A 101 -15.11 5.42 1.97
N ASN A 102 -14.08 5.34 2.81
CA ASN A 102 -12.70 5.61 2.41
C ASN A 102 -11.87 4.36 2.14
N GLY A 103 -12.20 3.24 2.78
CA GLY A 103 -11.36 2.05 2.72
C GLY A 103 -10.04 2.24 3.46
N ARG A 104 -9.25 1.18 3.53
CA ARG A 104 -7.88 1.21 4.07
C ARG A 104 -7.13 -0.04 3.67
N VAL A 105 -5.83 -0.01 3.84
CA VAL A 105 -4.97 -1.18 3.67
C VAL A 105 -4.18 -1.37 4.96
N VAL A 106 -4.19 -2.58 5.49
CA VAL A 106 -3.41 -2.94 6.68
C VAL A 106 -2.20 -3.73 6.24
N LEU A 107 -1.01 -3.26 6.60
CA LEU A 107 0.25 -3.91 6.30
C LEU A 107 0.81 -4.55 7.56
N GLU A 108 1.18 -5.82 7.46
CA GLU A 108 1.81 -6.56 8.56
C GLU A 108 3.00 -7.35 8.05
N PHE A 109 4.06 -7.35 8.83
CA PHE A 109 5.14 -8.32 8.67
C PHE A 109 4.80 -9.55 9.54
N VAL A 110 4.80 -10.71 8.94
CA VAL A 110 4.32 -11.94 9.57
C VAL A 110 5.37 -13.05 9.66
#